data_d129e545a311137f1dd70e073caa95ad
#
_entry.id   d129e545a311137f1dd70e073caa95ad
#
_cell.length_a   1.000
_cell.length_b   1.000
_cell.length_c   1.000
_cell.angle_alpha   90.00
_cell.angle_beta   90.00
_cell.angle_gamma   90.00
#
_symmetry.space_group_name_H-M   'P 1'
#
loop_
_entity.id
_entity.type
_entity.pdbx_description
1 polymer ?
#
loop_
_entity_poly.entity_id
_entity_poly.type
_entity_poly.pdbx_seq_one_letter_code
_entity_poly.pdbx_strand_id
1 'polypeptide(L)'
;MNQKLKNAGLAIKRQRVPIIVVGLLVGVGLVSFVLFGKKSTANDLYTGTVERGTVELDVTATGTVQAVTTVQVGSQVSGTVSWLGADFKSKVKSGQVVAKLDPSIFQAALDNANAALANSQAAVVAAQTDINNQQANIAAAKANEDAARVQALDNWDIVKRDKELVNVIATRDLQAAEAVARASDARTAQASAQIKQAQAVLGSSQAKLQQANAAVKQAKAEVDLARLNVNHCIITSPIDGVVVSRSVDVGQTVAASLQAPTLFTIANDLTHMQVLGGIDEADVGQISEGIDANFTVDAFPNLVFTGKISQIRLNAQTLQNVVTYTTVIDFSNPDEKLLPGMTANITVPVSKHDNVLTVPNAALRYKPALAAADQKELDAKIAALRKEFQAQHPGTGGGAAPQSGGTPGQPGSTSQQRGTSQPAAAAPGQDSGPGAGHQRSGSGSAPGSAPGSGAHGAAPVSTRPVNTSHQGQIIYILGADKKVQPIYVRVGITNGRVSEVSAPNLKQGDLVVLGQNDAGQTQTSTSPLGGRRPGR
;
A
#
# COMPACT_ATOMS: atom_id res chain seq x y z
N MET A 1 108.21 -61.88 4.65
CA MET A 1 107.41 -62.29 3.49
C MET A 1 106.25 -63.20 3.90
N ASN A 2 105.35 -62.78 4.85
CA ASN A 2 104.25 -63.60 5.32
C ASN A 2 103.13 -62.79 5.98
N GLN A 3 102.79 -61.62 5.43
CA GLN A 3 101.65 -60.83 5.95
C GLN A 3 100.59 -60.40 4.92
N LYS A 4 100.75 -60.80 3.65
CA LYS A 4 99.83 -60.44 2.56
C LYS A 4 98.71 -61.48 2.22
N LEU A 5 98.74 -62.69 2.81
CA LEU A 5 97.82 -63.76 2.49
C LEU A 5 96.69 -64.00 3.52
N LYS A 6 96.72 -63.28 4.68
CA LYS A 6 95.64 -63.39 5.69
C LYS A 6 94.48 -62.42 5.53
N ASN A 7 94.66 -61.37 4.72
CA ASN A 7 93.59 -60.34 4.54
C ASN A 7 92.64 -60.57 3.34
N ALA A 8 92.94 -61.55 2.46
CA ALA A 8 92.02 -61.83 1.29
C ALA A 8 90.82 -62.75 1.66
N GLY A 9 90.96 -63.53 2.77
CA GLY A 9 89.89 -64.48 3.15
C GLY A 9 88.71 -63.84 4.00
N LEU A 10 88.98 -62.69 4.60
CA LEU A 10 88.02 -61.97 5.46
C LEU A 10 87.07 -60.99 4.67
N ALA A 11 87.46 -60.53 3.49
CA ALA A 11 86.72 -59.59 2.69
C ALA A 11 85.50 -60.26 1.93
N ILE A 12 85.59 -61.55 1.58
CA ILE A 12 84.55 -62.24 0.86
C ILE A 12 83.39 -62.69 1.78
N LYS A 13 83.61 -62.89 3.07
CA LYS A 13 82.57 -63.26 4.04
C LYS A 13 81.79 -62.05 4.53
N ARG A 14 82.27 -60.83 4.35
CA ARG A 14 81.63 -59.60 4.84
C ARG A 14 80.65 -58.98 3.84
N GLN A 15 80.67 -59.39 2.55
CA GLN A 15 79.76 -58.88 1.51
C GLN A 15 78.53 -59.72 1.34
N ARG A 16 78.44 -60.96 1.87
CA ARG A 16 77.20 -61.75 1.74
C ARG A 16 76.16 -61.47 2.79
N VAL A 17 76.48 -60.92 3.96
CA VAL A 17 75.58 -60.57 5.04
C VAL A 17 74.70 -59.36 4.66
N PRO A 18 75.22 -58.26 4.03
CA PRO A 18 74.33 -57.15 3.65
C PRO A 18 73.32 -57.50 2.50
N ILE A 19 73.72 -58.40 1.61
CA ILE A 19 72.82 -58.80 0.51
C ILE A 19 71.63 -59.64 1.04
N ILE A 20 71.89 -60.50 2.01
CA ILE A 20 70.79 -61.31 2.66
C ILE A 20 69.87 -60.41 3.49
N VAL A 21 70.41 -59.42 4.19
CA VAL A 21 69.65 -58.47 5.01
C VAL A 21 68.82 -57.53 4.10
N VAL A 22 69.32 -57.06 2.96
CA VAL A 22 68.58 -56.28 1.97
C VAL A 22 67.50 -57.12 1.29
N GLY A 23 67.78 -58.38 0.97
CA GLY A 23 66.77 -59.31 0.43
C GLY A 23 65.62 -59.59 1.38
N LEU A 24 65.98 -59.72 2.70
CA LEU A 24 64.99 -59.92 3.77
C LEU A 24 64.11 -58.68 4.01
N LEU A 25 64.73 -57.48 3.99
CA LEU A 25 64.05 -56.20 4.12
C LEU A 25 63.11 -55.93 2.89
N VAL A 26 63.59 -56.25 1.70
CA VAL A 26 62.70 -56.16 0.47
C VAL A 26 61.58 -57.18 0.52
N GLY A 27 61.83 -58.40 0.99
CA GLY A 27 60.82 -59.44 1.18
C GLY A 27 59.79 -59.02 2.26
N VAL A 28 60.24 -58.48 3.40
CA VAL A 28 59.34 -57.97 4.43
C VAL A 28 58.59 -56.72 3.93
N GLY A 29 59.26 -55.85 3.14
CA GLY A 29 58.59 -54.69 2.50
C GLY A 29 57.51 -55.12 1.49
N LEU A 30 57.78 -56.14 0.66
CA LEU A 30 56.81 -56.69 -0.29
C LEU A 30 55.63 -57.40 0.39
N VAL A 31 55.91 -58.20 1.42
CA VAL A 31 54.86 -58.85 2.24
C VAL A 31 54.06 -57.79 3.04
N SER A 32 54.70 -56.76 3.58
CA SER A 32 54.02 -55.61 4.20
C SER A 32 53.17 -54.84 3.19
N PHE A 33 53.69 -54.59 1.96
CA PHE A 33 52.92 -53.93 0.89
C PHE A 33 51.71 -54.75 0.44
N VAL A 34 51.80 -56.08 0.39
CA VAL A 34 50.66 -56.93 0.01
C VAL A 34 49.67 -57.10 1.17
N LEU A 35 50.12 -57.11 2.41
CA LEU A 35 49.27 -57.21 3.60
C LEU A 35 48.62 -55.86 3.99
N PHE A 36 49.30 -54.73 3.80
CA PHE A 36 48.78 -53.41 4.13
C PHE A 36 48.24 -52.64 2.90
N GLY A 37 48.42 -53.14 1.67
CA GLY A 37 47.97 -52.50 0.42
C GLY A 37 46.46 -52.63 0.13
N LYS A 38 45.72 -53.37 0.91
CA LYS A 38 44.24 -53.38 0.81
C LYS A 38 43.64 -52.54 1.93
N LYS A 39 43.92 -51.21 1.94
CA LYS A 39 42.97 -50.27 2.53
C LYS A 39 41.76 -50.23 1.64
N SER A 40 40.77 -51.01 1.95
CA SER A 40 39.40 -50.78 1.53
C SER A 40 39.04 -49.37 1.98
N THR A 41 38.92 -48.45 1.03
CA THR A 41 38.28 -47.16 1.24
C THR A 41 36.82 -47.44 1.55
N ALA A 42 36.55 -47.78 2.81
CA ALA A 42 35.17 -47.69 3.30
C ALA A 42 34.83 -46.22 3.21
N ASN A 43 34.02 -45.85 2.20
CA ASN A 43 33.40 -44.54 2.12
C ASN A 43 32.56 -44.40 3.38
N ASP A 44 32.98 -43.57 4.34
CA ASP A 44 32.17 -43.25 5.51
C ASP A 44 30.91 -42.51 5.04
N LEU A 45 29.80 -43.23 5.03
CA LEU A 45 28.48 -42.69 4.68
C LEU A 45 27.84 -42.11 5.95
N TYR A 46 27.45 -40.86 5.89
CA TYR A 46 26.60 -40.28 6.91
C TYR A 46 25.19 -40.79 6.71
N THR A 47 24.62 -41.41 7.72
CA THR A 47 23.27 -42.00 7.67
C THR A 47 22.35 -41.29 8.66
N GLY A 48 21.09 -41.20 8.34
CA GLY A 48 19.99 -40.80 9.24
C GLY A 48 18.98 -41.90 9.32
N THR A 49 18.20 -41.95 10.37
CA THR A 49 17.13 -42.92 10.56
C THR A 49 15.81 -42.41 9.98
N VAL A 50 15.04 -43.29 9.39
CA VAL A 50 13.64 -43.02 9.06
C VAL A 50 12.82 -43.17 10.35
N GLU A 51 12.16 -42.08 10.74
CA GLU A 51 11.37 -42.06 11.97
C GLU A 51 9.90 -41.77 11.64
N ARG A 52 8.99 -42.17 12.54
CA ARG A 52 7.64 -41.68 12.47
C ARG A 52 7.51 -40.46 13.35
N GLY A 53 6.98 -39.40 12.78
CA GLY A 53 6.82 -38.14 13.47
C GLY A 53 5.69 -37.31 12.90
N THR A 54 5.51 -36.15 13.48
CA THR A 54 4.61 -35.12 12.99
C THR A 54 5.40 -34.17 12.11
N VAL A 55 4.90 -33.86 10.94
CA VAL A 55 5.41 -32.80 10.07
C VAL A 55 4.36 -31.70 9.98
N GLU A 56 4.75 -30.50 10.33
CA GLU A 56 3.92 -29.30 10.22
C GLU A 56 4.51 -28.41 9.11
N LEU A 57 3.65 -27.94 8.24
CA LEU A 57 4.00 -26.96 7.24
C LEU A 57 3.52 -25.59 7.74
N ASP A 58 4.46 -24.74 8.09
CA ASP A 58 4.21 -23.42 8.63
C ASP A 58 4.59 -22.35 7.62
N VAL A 59 3.70 -21.38 7.44
CA VAL A 59 4.01 -20.15 6.74
C VAL A 59 4.47 -19.13 7.77
N THR A 60 5.65 -18.54 7.55
CA THR A 60 6.21 -17.52 8.43
C THR A 60 6.16 -16.16 7.77
N ALA A 61 5.79 -15.14 8.53
CA ALA A 61 5.72 -13.76 8.06
C ALA A 61 6.12 -12.79 9.17
N THR A 62 6.50 -11.59 8.79
CA THR A 62 6.69 -10.50 9.73
C THR A 62 5.54 -9.50 9.60
N GLY A 63 5.19 -8.87 10.71
CA GLY A 63 4.09 -7.92 10.74
C GLY A 63 4.25 -6.86 11.80
N THR A 64 3.26 -5.97 11.89
CA THR A 64 3.19 -4.94 12.91
C THR A 64 1.87 -5.03 13.68
N VAL A 65 1.97 -4.86 14.99
CA VAL A 65 0.81 -4.80 15.89
C VAL A 65 0.15 -3.43 15.75
N GLN A 66 -1.17 -3.40 15.54
CA GLN A 66 -1.94 -2.16 15.43
C GLN A 66 -3.27 -2.28 16.17
N ALA A 67 -3.83 -1.15 16.60
CA ALA A 67 -5.22 -1.13 17.06
C ALA A 67 -6.17 -1.30 15.85
N VAL A 68 -7.33 -1.91 16.07
CA VAL A 68 -8.33 -2.14 15.01
C VAL A 68 -8.76 -0.83 14.35
N THR A 69 -8.97 0.21 15.17
CA THR A 69 -9.32 1.55 14.68
C THR A 69 -8.35 2.57 15.25
N THR A 70 -7.67 3.28 14.35
CA THR A 70 -6.77 4.38 14.69
C THR A 70 -7.16 5.61 13.90
N VAL A 71 -7.36 6.75 14.57
CA VAL A 71 -7.71 8.02 13.94
C VAL A 71 -6.61 9.04 14.17
N GLN A 72 -6.20 9.70 13.10
CA GLN A 72 -5.28 10.82 13.16
C GLN A 72 -6.07 12.11 13.29
N VAL A 73 -5.84 12.84 14.37
CA VAL A 73 -6.48 14.12 14.67
C VAL A 73 -5.50 15.23 14.28
N GLY A 74 -5.91 16.06 13.32
CA GLY A 74 -5.12 17.17 12.81
C GLY A 74 -5.81 18.52 13.03
N SER A 75 -5.11 19.62 12.66
CA SER A 75 -5.70 20.96 12.63
C SER A 75 -6.19 21.28 11.23
N GLN A 76 -7.36 21.96 11.16
CA GLN A 76 -7.92 22.50 9.90
C GLN A 76 -7.50 23.96 9.66
N VAL A 77 -6.97 24.63 10.70
CA VAL A 77 -6.50 26.01 10.63
C VAL A 77 -5.07 26.12 11.12
N SER A 78 -4.33 27.09 10.58
CA SER A 78 -2.96 27.37 11.02
C SER A 78 -2.98 28.25 12.27
N GLY A 79 -2.11 27.96 13.22
CA GLY A 79 -2.02 28.75 14.45
C GLY A 79 -1.01 28.19 15.43
N THR A 80 -0.81 28.87 16.56
CA THR A 80 0.07 28.40 17.63
C THR A 80 -0.74 27.63 18.65
N VAL A 81 -0.23 26.47 19.10
CA VAL A 81 -0.87 25.68 20.14
C VAL A 81 -0.79 26.43 21.47
N SER A 82 -1.93 26.83 22.00
CA SER A 82 -2.02 27.56 23.27
C SER A 82 -2.19 26.64 24.47
N TRP A 83 -2.81 25.48 24.27
CA TRP A 83 -3.12 24.54 25.35
C TRP A 83 -3.26 23.11 24.84
N LEU A 84 -2.82 22.15 25.66
CA LEU A 84 -2.99 20.72 25.44
C LEU A 84 -3.81 20.11 26.58
N GLY A 85 -4.87 19.38 26.22
CA GLY A 85 -5.78 18.72 27.14
C GLY A 85 -5.57 17.21 27.28
N ALA A 86 -4.74 16.64 26.42
CA ALA A 86 -4.41 15.22 26.43
C ALA A 86 -2.91 15.04 26.20
N ASP A 87 -2.34 14.05 26.85
CA ASP A 87 -0.94 13.65 26.70
C ASP A 87 -0.87 12.16 26.33
N PHE A 88 0.34 11.61 26.14
CA PHE A 88 0.55 10.20 25.89
C PHE A 88 -0.22 9.32 26.88
N LYS A 89 -0.82 8.23 26.37
CA LYS A 89 -1.65 7.27 27.13
C LYS A 89 -2.89 7.87 27.84
N SER A 90 -3.24 9.13 27.57
CA SER A 90 -4.47 9.72 28.09
C SER A 90 -5.70 9.06 27.48
N LYS A 91 -6.67 8.67 28.30
CA LYS A 91 -7.99 8.23 27.84
C LYS A 91 -8.81 9.46 27.49
N VAL A 92 -9.34 9.50 26.29
CA VAL A 92 -10.16 10.60 25.77
C VAL A 92 -11.51 10.09 25.30
N LYS A 93 -12.53 10.94 25.41
CA LYS A 93 -13.88 10.66 24.91
C LYS A 93 -14.13 11.42 23.61
N SER A 94 -15.04 10.91 22.80
CA SER A 94 -15.54 11.60 21.61
C SER A 94 -16.08 12.99 22.00
N GLY A 95 -15.69 14.03 21.24
CA GLY A 95 -16.01 15.43 21.55
C GLY A 95 -15.14 16.07 22.64
N GLN A 96 -14.30 15.33 23.34
CA GLN A 96 -13.39 15.90 24.35
C GLN A 96 -12.32 16.76 23.67
N VAL A 97 -12.08 17.97 24.23
CA VAL A 97 -11.05 18.88 23.75
C VAL A 97 -9.67 18.31 24.08
N VAL A 98 -8.86 18.07 23.05
CA VAL A 98 -7.49 17.53 23.17
C VAL A 98 -6.41 18.59 22.95
N ALA A 99 -6.72 19.65 22.20
CA ALA A 99 -5.84 20.82 22.06
C ALA A 99 -6.63 22.09 21.74
N LYS A 100 -6.03 23.24 21.99
CA LYS A 100 -6.54 24.55 21.57
C LYS A 100 -5.42 25.32 20.88
N LEU A 101 -5.75 25.93 19.75
CA LEU A 101 -4.92 26.92 19.11
C LEU A 101 -5.25 28.31 19.64
N ASP A 102 -4.34 29.26 19.49
CA ASP A 102 -4.59 30.67 19.78
C ASP A 102 -5.66 31.22 18.82
N PRO A 103 -6.85 31.61 19.34
CA PRO A 103 -7.94 32.08 18.50
C PRO A 103 -7.86 33.58 18.17
N SER A 104 -6.84 34.31 18.66
CA SER A 104 -6.79 35.78 18.63
C SER A 104 -7.03 36.38 17.25
N ILE A 105 -6.37 35.85 16.23
CA ILE A 105 -6.51 36.31 14.83
C ILE A 105 -7.91 36.01 14.29
N PHE A 106 -8.44 34.82 14.57
CA PHE A 106 -9.77 34.40 14.11
C PHE A 106 -10.87 35.12 14.85
N GLN A 107 -10.68 35.42 16.14
CA GLN A 107 -11.61 36.21 16.93
C GLN A 107 -11.68 37.64 16.40
N ALA A 108 -10.55 38.27 16.10
CA ALA A 108 -10.52 39.60 15.47
C ALA A 108 -11.23 39.62 14.10
N ALA A 109 -11.06 38.54 13.32
CA ALA A 109 -11.78 38.38 12.04
C ALA A 109 -13.30 38.24 12.26
N LEU A 110 -13.73 37.48 13.27
CA LEU A 110 -15.13 37.34 13.65
C LEU A 110 -15.73 38.68 14.10
N ASP A 111 -14.99 39.45 14.90
CA ASP A 111 -15.45 40.76 15.39
C ASP A 111 -15.59 41.76 14.22
N ASN A 112 -14.67 41.74 13.26
CA ASN A 112 -14.77 42.52 12.05
C ASN A 112 -15.98 42.13 11.18
N ALA A 113 -16.23 40.82 11.02
CA ALA A 113 -17.40 40.32 10.29
C ALA A 113 -18.72 40.72 11.00
N ASN A 114 -18.77 40.65 12.33
CA ASN A 114 -19.92 41.09 13.12
C ASN A 114 -20.17 42.62 12.94
N ALA A 115 -19.13 43.43 12.91
CA ALA A 115 -19.26 44.87 12.66
C ALA A 115 -19.81 45.12 11.23
N ALA A 116 -19.34 44.40 10.22
CA ALA A 116 -19.84 44.48 8.84
C ALA A 116 -21.32 44.06 8.76
N LEU A 117 -21.72 43.02 9.49
CA LEU A 117 -23.14 42.60 9.60
C LEU A 117 -23.99 43.71 10.25
N ALA A 118 -23.52 44.28 11.33
CA ALA A 118 -24.23 45.38 12.00
C ALA A 118 -24.44 46.60 11.06
N ASN A 119 -23.42 46.97 10.30
CA ASN A 119 -23.51 48.03 9.28
C ASN A 119 -24.53 47.69 8.18
N SER A 120 -24.55 46.44 7.70
CA SER A 120 -25.52 46.01 6.69
C SER A 120 -26.94 46.01 7.26
N GLN A 121 -27.12 45.64 8.51
CA GLN A 121 -28.43 45.72 9.21
C GLN A 121 -28.91 47.15 9.35
N ALA A 122 -28.02 48.10 9.70
CA ALA A 122 -28.35 49.50 9.78
C ALA A 122 -28.79 50.04 8.39
N ALA A 123 -28.17 49.59 7.31
CA ALA A 123 -28.58 49.96 5.95
C ALA A 123 -30.00 49.46 5.62
N VAL A 124 -30.40 48.26 6.11
CA VAL A 124 -31.80 47.77 5.95
C VAL A 124 -32.78 48.66 6.69
N VAL A 125 -32.46 49.08 7.93
CA VAL A 125 -33.32 50.01 8.71
C VAL A 125 -33.45 51.34 8.01
N ALA A 126 -32.34 51.90 7.42
CA ALA A 126 -32.38 53.14 6.64
C ALA A 126 -33.27 53.00 5.39
N ALA A 127 -33.10 51.89 4.62
CA ALA A 127 -33.94 51.62 3.45
C ALA A 127 -35.44 51.41 3.79
N GLN A 128 -35.73 50.80 4.92
CA GLN A 128 -37.12 50.65 5.43
C GLN A 128 -37.72 52.01 5.81
N THR A 129 -36.93 52.89 6.43
CA THR A 129 -37.34 54.25 6.76
C THR A 129 -37.64 55.04 5.48
N ASP A 130 -36.82 54.91 4.43
CA ASP A 130 -37.09 55.53 3.16
C ASP A 130 -38.41 55.06 2.53
N ILE A 131 -38.73 53.78 2.63
CA ILE A 131 -40.03 53.25 2.18
C ILE A 131 -41.18 53.86 2.96
N ASN A 132 -41.07 54.00 4.26
CA ASN A 132 -42.13 54.62 5.08
C ASN A 132 -42.31 56.08 4.69
N ASN A 133 -41.24 56.82 4.42
CA ASN A 133 -41.29 58.21 3.93
C ASN A 133 -41.99 58.27 2.55
N GLN A 134 -41.69 57.35 1.61
CA GLN A 134 -42.35 57.34 0.30
C GLN A 134 -43.80 56.96 0.41
N GLN A 135 -44.20 56.09 1.32
CA GLN A 135 -45.62 55.78 1.58
C GLN A 135 -46.38 56.99 2.10
N ALA A 136 -45.78 57.78 2.99
CA ALA A 136 -46.36 59.06 3.44
C ALA A 136 -46.52 60.07 2.27
N ASN A 137 -45.51 60.17 1.39
CA ASN A 137 -45.57 61.01 0.18
C ASN A 137 -46.71 60.58 -0.77
N ILE A 138 -46.90 59.27 -0.98
CA ILE A 138 -48.01 58.74 -1.78
C ILE A 138 -49.36 59.08 -1.11
N ALA A 139 -49.47 58.99 0.22
CA ALA A 139 -50.69 59.33 0.93
C ALA A 139 -51.04 60.81 0.76
N ALA A 140 -50.04 61.70 0.83
CA ALA A 140 -50.20 63.14 0.56
C ALA A 140 -50.62 63.41 -0.90
N ALA A 141 -49.98 62.76 -1.86
CA ALA A 141 -50.34 62.90 -3.28
C ALA A 141 -51.77 62.38 -3.58
N LYS A 142 -52.20 61.28 -2.93
CA LYS A 142 -53.62 60.81 -3.02
C LYS A 142 -54.60 61.83 -2.46
N ALA A 143 -54.33 62.42 -1.29
CA ALA A 143 -55.18 63.42 -0.74
C ALA A 143 -55.32 64.66 -1.68
N ASN A 144 -54.24 65.06 -2.35
CA ASN A 144 -54.28 66.12 -3.35
C ASN A 144 -55.09 65.75 -4.62
N GLU A 145 -54.99 64.47 -5.07
CA GLU A 145 -55.82 63.97 -6.21
C GLU A 145 -57.30 63.97 -5.82
N ASP A 146 -57.63 63.47 -4.63
CA ASP A 146 -59.01 63.43 -4.17
C ASP A 146 -59.61 64.82 -4.05
N ALA A 147 -58.84 65.81 -3.54
CA ALA A 147 -59.29 67.23 -3.56
C ALA A 147 -59.49 67.76 -4.96
N ALA A 148 -58.57 67.51 -5.88
CA ALA A 148 -58.72 67.92 -7.30
C ALA A 148 -59.96 67.25 -7.99
N ARG A 149 -60.17 65.99 -7.65
CA ARG A 149 -61.31 65.19 -8.19
C ARG A 149 -62.67 65.75 -7.72
N VAL A 150 -62.78 66.05 -6.41
CA VAL A 150 -64.02 66.69 -5.89
C VAL A 150 -64.26 68.02 -6.56
N GLN A 151 -63.29 68.83 -6.77
CA GLN A 151 -63.39 70.11 -7.47
C GLN A 151 -63.81 69.92 -8.95
N ALA A 152 -63.32 68.88 -9.63
CA ALA A 152 -63.73 68.57 -11.01
C ALA A 152 -65.16 68.11 -11.07
N LEU A 153 -65.64 67.27 -10.14
CA LEU A 153 -67.06 66.88 -10.05
C LEU A 153 -67.99 68.05 -9.85
N ASP A 154 -67.64 68.96 -8.91
CA ASP A 154 -68.44 70.18 -8.67
C ASP A 154 -68.50 71.04 -9.95
N ASN A 155 -67.40 71.23 -10.66
CA ASN A 155 -67.42 72.02 -11.90
C ASN A 155 -68.27 71.32 -13.04
N TRP A 156 -68.22 69.98 -13.14
CA TRP A 156 -69.10 69.28 -14.08
C TRP A 156 -70.58 69.31 -13.70
N ASP A 157 -70.88 69.34 -12.37
CA ASP A 157 -72.29 69.53 -11.93
C ASP A 157 -72.82 70.92 -12.24
N ILE A 158 -71.91 71.95 -12.23
CA ILE A 158 -72.30 73.29 -12.73
C ILE A 158 -72.61 73.23 -14.24
N VAL A 159 -71.68 72.61 -15.02
CA VAL A 159 -71.94 72.47 -16.50
C VAL A 159 -73.24 71.75 -16.80
N LYS A 160 -73.54 70.68 -16.04
CA LYS A 160 -74.76 69.91 -16.20
C LYS A 160 -75.99 70.78 -15.92
N ARG A 161 -76.01 71.54 -14.82
CA ARG A 161 -77.09 72.47 -14.52
C ARG A 161 -77.22 73.58 -15.57
N ASP A 162 -76.10 74.12 -16.03
CA ASP A 162 -76.09 75.16 -17.07
C ASP A 162 -76.62 74.62 -18.42
N LYS A 163 -76.38 73.36 -18.79
CA LYS A 163 -76.95 72.65 -19.94
C LYS A 163 -78.48 72.46 -19.84
N GLU A 164 -78.97 72.19 -18.67
CA GLU A 164 -80.45 72.09 -18.46
C GLU A 164 -81.15 73.45 -18.58
N LEU A 165 -80.40 74.56 -18.34
CA LEU A 165 -80.88 75.94 -18.46
C LEU A 165 -80.46 76.62 -19.78
N VAL A 166 -80.18 75.90 -20.86
CA VAL A 166 -79.61 76.39 -22.12
C VAL A 166 -80.43 77.46 -22.83
N ASN A 167 -81.77 77.53 -22.59
CA ASN A 167 -82.68 78.52 -23.16
C ASN A 167 -82.66 79.90 -22.37
N VAL A 168 -81.93 79.96 -21.20
CA VAL A 168 -81.92 81.11 -20.33
C VAL A 168 -80.47 81.66 -20.15
N ILE A 169 -79.48 80.85 -20.32
CA ILE A 169 -78.06 81.18 -20.14
C ILE A 169 -77.42 81.49 -21.49
N ALA A 170 -76.48 82.50 -21.52
CA ALA A 170 -75.70 82.78 -22.71
C ALA A 170 -74.75 81.63 -23.09
N THR A 171 -74.70 81.34 -24.40
CA THR A 171 -73.87 80.24 -24.95
C THR A 171 -72.38 80.41 -24.53
N ARG A 172 -71.91 81.67 -24.33
CA ARG A 172 -70.60 82.03 -23.90
C ARG A 172 -70.34 81.59 -22.46
N ASP A 173 -71.34 81.68 -21.57
CA ASP A 173 -71.20 81.27 -20.15
C ASP A 173 -71.10 79.76 -20.00
N LEU A 174 -71.90 79.00 -20.79
CA LEU A 174 -71.76 77.55 -20.86
C LEU A 174 -70.37 77.10 -21.37
N GLN A 175 -69.86 77.77 -22.42
CA GLN A 175 -68.52 77.51 -22.91
C GLN A 175 -67.46 77.81 -21.89
N ALA A 176 -67.64 78.86 -21.11
CA ALA A 176 -66.69 79.22 -19.99
C ALA A 176 -66.74 78.15 -18.87
N ALA A 177 -67.95 77.68 -18.49
CA ALA A 177 -68.09 76.61 -17.49
C ALA A 177 -67.45 75.31 -17.97
N GLU A 178 -67.70 74.91 -19.27
CA GLU A 178 -67.02 73.74 -19.84
C GLU A 178 -65.47 73.88 -19.86
N ALA A 179 -64.94 75.07 -20.15
CA ALA A 179 -63.53 75.29 -20.13
C ALA A 179 -62.93 75.16 -18.71
N VAL A 180 -63.66 75.63 -17.67
CA VAL A 180 -63.29 75.45 -16.26
C VAL A 180 -63.36 73.96 -15.87
N ALA A 181 -64.40 73.25 -16.27
CA ALA A 181 -64.48 71.82 -15.95
C ALA A 181 -63.36 71.01 -16.60
N ARG A 182 -63.03 71.23 -17.88
CA ARG A 182 -61.86 70.60 -18.56
C ARG A 182 -60.56 70.98 -17.94
N ALA A 183 -60.38 72.19 -17.43
CA ALA A 183 -59.18 72.61 -16.72
C ALA A 183 -59.07 71.85 -15.38
N SER A 184 -60.18 71.56 -14.71
CA SER A 184 -60.22 70.75 -13.48
C SER A 184 -59.86 69.29 -13.73
N ASP A 185 -60.36 68.70 -14.84
CA ASP A 185 -59.97 67.36 -15.27
C ASP A 185 -58.42 67.28 -15.52
N ALA A 186 -57.89 68.30 -16.19
CA ALA A 186 -56.46 68.37 -16.45
C ALA A 186 -55.66 68.42 -15.11
N ARG A 187 -56.15 69.12 -14.07
CA ARG A 187 -55.56 69.18 -12.73
C ARG A 187 -55.66 67.81 -12.05
N THR A 188 -56.77 67.08 -12.15
CA THR A 188 -56.94 65.73 -11.63
C THR A 188 -55.95 64.78 -12.33
N ALA A 189 -55.83 64.87 -13.67
CA ALA A 189 -54.92 64.09 -14.45
C ALA A 189 -53.44 64.36 -14.01
N GLN A 190 -53.08 65.63 -13.75
CA GLN A 190 -51.80 66.01 -13.24
C GLN A 190 -51.51 65.40 -11.82
N ALA A 191 -52.49 65.47 -10.92
CA ALA A 191 -52.38 64.88 -9.58
C ALA A 191 -52.22 63.36 -9.63
N SER A 192 -52.97 62.66 -10.54
CA SER A 192 -52.83 61.23 -10.76
C SER A 192 -51.44 60.85 -11.31
N ALA A 193 -50.84 61.69 -12.18
CA ALA A 193 -49.49 61.50 -12.66
C ALA A 193 -48.45 61.64 -11.54
N GLN A 194 -48.69 62.56 -10.56
CA GLN A 194 -47.81 62.68 -9.38
C GLN A 194 -47.86 61.43 -8.48
N ILE A 195 -49.03 60.79 -8.33
CA ILE A 195 -49.14 59.49 -7.61
C ILE A 195 -48.31 58.42 -8.32
N LYS A 196 -48.43 58.29 -9.64
CA LYS A 196 -47.65 57.34 -10.42
C LYS A 196 -46.14 57.57 -10.26
N GLN A 197 -45.72 58.82 -10.27
CA GLN A 197 -44.33 59.17 -10.02
C GLN A 197 -43.88 58.78 -8.61
N ALA A 198 -44.67 59.06 -7.56
CA ALA A 198 -44.37 58.66 -6.20
C ALA A 198 -44.35 57.13 -6.02
N GLN A 199 -45.26 56.40 -6.71
CA GLN A 199 -45.24 54.96 -6.75
C GLN A 199 -43.97 54.37 -7.40
N ALA A 200 -43.49 54.99 -8.51
CA ALA A 200 -42.24 54.60 -9.14
C ALA A 200 -41.03 54.77 -8.19
N VAL A 201 -41.02 55.90 -7.44
CA VAL A 201 -40.00 56.12 -6.40
C VAL A 201 -40.10 55.10 -5.28
N LEU A 202 -41.32 54.74 -4.84
CA LEU A 202 -41.51 53.64 -3.87
C LEU A 202 -40.94 52.32 -4.39
N GLY A 203 -41.19 51.95 -5.67
CA GLY A 203 -40.61 50.77 -6.29
C GLY A 203 -39.08 50.77 -6.26
N SER A 204 -38.44 51.90 -6.51
CA SER A 204 -36.97 52.02 -6.42
C SER A 204 -36.46 51.88 -4.98
N SER A 205 -37.20 52.41 -3.98
CA SER A 205 -36.85 52.24 -2.56
C SER A 205 -37.02 50.77 -2.10
N GLN A 206 -38.04 50.08 -2.62
CA GLN A 206 -38.23 48.63 -2.37
C GLN A 206 -37.08 47.79 -2.95
N ALA A 207 -36.61 48.15 -4.18
CA ALA A 207 -35.46 47.49 -4.78
C ALA A 207 -34.17 47.72 -3.93
N LYS A 208 -33.98 48.94 -3.39
CA LYS A 208 -32.88 49.25 -2.47
C LYS A 208 -32.97 48.40 -1.17
N LEU A 209 -34.18 48.21 -0.63
CA LEU A 209 -34.38 47.32 0.53
C LEU A 209 -33.98 45.89 0.22
N GLN A 210 -34.37 45.37 -0.96
CA GLN A 210 -33.98 44.02 -1.40
C GLN A 210 -32.46 43.90 -1.51
N GLN A 211 -31.78 44.92 -2.06
CA GLN A 211 -30.32 45.00 -2.14
C GLN A 211 -29.70 44.98 -0.75
N ALA A 212 -30.19 45.79 0.18
CA ALA A 212 -29.72 45.85 1.57
C ALA A 212 -29.91 44.48 2.29
N ASN A 213 -31.05 43.84 2.08
CA ASN A 213 -31.30 42.48 2.61
C ASN A 213 -30.35 41.44 2.03
N ALA A 214 -29.97 41.54 0.76
CA ALA A 214 -28.97 40.68 0.14
C ALA A 214 -27.58 40.89 0.76
N ALA A 215 -27.20 42.15 1.04
CA ALA A 215 -25.95 42.49 1.73
C ALA A 215 -25.91 41.92 3.17
N VAL A 216 -27.03 41.94 3.90
CA VAL A 216 -27.13 41.30 5.22
C VAL A 216 -26.90 39.79 5.13
N LYS A 217 -27.48 39.12 4.12
CA LYS A 217 -27.25 37.67 3.92
C LYS A 217 -25.79 37.37 3.64
N GLN A 218 -25.14 38.20 2.81
CA GLN A 218 -23.70 38.05 2.54
C GLN A 218 -22.87 38.25 3.80
N ALA A 219 -23.07 39.36 4.52
CA ALA A 219 -22.34 39.64 5.76
C ALA A 219 -22.56 38.57 6.84
N LYS A 220 -23.77 37.99 6.91
CA LYS A 220 -24.06 36.87 7.79
C LYS A 220 -23.26 35.62 7.41
N ALA A 221 -23.14 35.30 6.13
CA ALA A 221 -22.33 34.18 5.68
C ALA A 221 -20.82 34.38 6.03
N GLU A 222 -20.33 35.61 5.98
CA GLU A 222 -18.96 35.95 6.41
C GLU A 222 -18.79 35.75 7.92
N VAL A 223 -19.78 36.12 8.74
CA VAL A 223 -19.78 35.85 10.19
C VAL A 223 -19.77 34.35 10.47
N ASP A 224 -20.60 33.59 9.77
CA ASP A 224 -20.69 32.14 9.95
C ASP A 224 -19.36 31.47 9.60
N LEU A 225 -18.69 31.90 8.51
CA LEU A 225 -17.37 31.43 8.14
C LEU A 225 -16.28 31.78 9.19
N ALA A 226 -16.28 33.03 9.65
CA ALA A 226 -15.34 33.47 10.68
C ALA A 226 -15.55 32.71 12.01
N ARG A 227 -16.79 32.45 12.39
CA ARG A 227 -17.15 31.64 13.56
C ARG A 227 -16.68 30.20 13.41
N LEU A 228 -16.83 29.60 12.22
CA LEU A 228 -16.35 28.27 11.94
C LEU A 228 -14.83 28.17 12.14
N ASN A 229 -14.07 29.18 11.67
CA ASN A 229 -12.64 29.21 11.86
C ASN A 229 -12.24 29.34 13.35
N VAL A 230 -12.98 30.09 14.15
CA VAL A 230 -12.77 30.14 15.61
C VAL A 230 -13.04 28.78 16.24
N ASN A 231 -14.11 28.09 15.82
CA ASN A 231 -14.42 26.74 16.31
C ASN A 231 -13.33 25.72 15.93
N HIS A 232 -12.72 25.85 14.76
CA HIS A 232 -11.61 24.99 14.32
C HIS A 232 -10.32 25.20 15.14
N CYS A 233 -10.22 26.28 15.93
CA CYS A 233 -9.14 26.42 16.92
C CYS A 233 -9.29 25.47 18.11
N ILE A 234 -10.45 24.86 18.30
CA ILE A 234 -10.72 23.89 19.35
C ILE A 234 -10.66 22.50 18.72
N ILE A 235 -9.60 21.76 19.04
CA ILE A 235 -9.38 20.42 18.48
C ILE A 235 -9.93 19.38 19.43
N THR A 236 -10.87 18.58 18.94
CA THR A 236 -11.55 17.54 19.72
C THR A 236 -11.24 16.15 19.21
N SER A 237 -11.33 15.15 20.08
CA SER A 237 -11.26 13.75 19.68
C SER A 237 -12.53 13.35 18.93
N PRO A 238 -12.42 12.70 17.73
CA PRO A 238 -13.60 12.22 17.01
C PRO A 238 -14.14 10.90 17.56
N ILE A 239 -13.33 10.16 18.35
CA ILE A 239 -13.66 8.83 18.90
C ILE A 239 -13.31 8.74 20.39
N ASP A 240 -13.92 7.78 21.07
CA ASP A 240 -13.44 7.33 22.38
C ASP A 240 -12.17 6.51 22.20
N GLY A 241 -11.18 6.69 23.08
CA GLY A 241 -9.95 5.92 22.94
C GLY A 241 -8.79 6.41 23.79
N VAL A 242 -7.60 5.96 23.43
CA VAL A 242 -6.34 6.28 24.09
C VAL A 242 -5.40 6.99 23.11
N VAL A 243 -4.75 8.05 23.56
CA VAL A 243 -3.74 8.77 22.77
C VAL A 243 -2.49 7.91 22.66
N VAL A 244 -2.20 7.46 21.43
CA VAL A 244 -1.01 6.66 21.10
C VAL A 244 0.20 7.54 20.86
N SER A 245 0.02 8.65 20.12
CA SER A 245 1.09 9.59 19.85
C SER A 245 0.60 11.03 19.89
N ARG A 246 1.50 11.93 20.29
CA ARG A 246 1.37 13.39 20.27
C ARG A 246 2.55 13.96 19.47
N SER A 247 2.26 14.72 18.44
CA SER A 247 3.26 15.28 17.53
C SER A 247 3.42 16.78 17.66
N VAL A 248 2.85 17.40 18.71
CA VAL A 248 2.88 18.84 18.92
C VAL A 248 3.09 19.21 20.38
N ASP A 249 3.71 20.37 20.62
CA ASP A 249 3.92 20.96 21.95
C ASP A 249 3.25 22.31 22.10
N VAL A 250 3.04 22.74 23.37
CA VAL A 250 2.51 24.07 23.68
C VAL A 250 3.51 25.12 23.19
N GLY A 251 3.01 26.14 22.48
CA GLY A 251 3.82 27.18 21.85
C GLY A 251 4.30 26.84 20.46
N GLN A 252 4.09 25.60 19.98
CA GLN A 252 4.44 25.21 18.62
C GLN A 252 3.43 25.77 17.62
N THR A 253 3.93 26.32 16.51
CA THR A 253 3.09 26.78 15.40
C THR A 253 2.84 25.63 14.43
N VAL A 254 1.57 25.40 14.09
CA VAL A 254 1.12 24.42 13.11
C VAL A 254 0.60 25.13 11.86
N ALA A 255 0.99 24.66 10.67
CA ALA A 255 0.58 25.21 9.38
C ALA A 255 -0.28 24.17 8.65
N ALA A 256 -1.54 24.52 8.40
CA ALA A 256 -2.52 23.66 7.73
C ALA A 256 -2.71 24.00 6.23
N SER A 257 -1.83 24.80 5.64
CA SER A 257 -2.01 25.36 4.29
C SER A 257 -1.83 24.39 3.13
N LEU A 258 -1.00 23.33 3.30
CA LEU A 258 -0.71 22.35 2.24
C LEU A 258 -1.17 20.94 2.63
N GLN A 259 -0.95 20.54 3.86
CA GLN A 259 -1.41 19.28 4.43
C GLN A 259 -1.82 19.52 5.87
N ALA A 260 -2.92 18.92 6.30
CA ALA A 260 -3.32 18.97 7.70
C ALA A 260 -2.29 18.22 8.56
N PRO A 261 -1.52 18.90 9.42
CA PRO A 261 -0.55 18.22 10.28
C PRO A 261 -1.27 17.35 11.29
N THR A 262 -0.81 16.10 11.46
CA THR A 262 -1.31 15.22 12.52
C THR A 262 -0.80 15.72 13.86
N LEU A 263 -1.71 16.02 14.78
CA LEU A 263 -1.39 16.47 16.13
C LEU A 263 -1.41 15.32 17.13
N PHE A 264 -2.41 14.44 17.00
CA PHE A 264 -2.58 13.26 17.84
C PHE A 264 -2.96 12.06 16.99
N THR A 265 -2.51 10.89 17.43
CA THR A 265 -3.02 9.60 16.95
C THR A 265 -3.78 8.94 18.11
N ILE A 266 -5.04 8.64 17.90
CA ILE A 266 -5.93 8.08 18.92
C ILE A 266 -6.36 6.69 18.47
N ALA A 267 -6.14 5.68 19.30
CA ALA A 267 -6.63 4.32 19.11
C ALA A 267 -7.92 4.13 19.92
N ASN A 268 -8.92 3.47 19.32
CA ASN A 268 -10.21 3.29 19.96
C ASN A 268 -10.10 2.35 21.17
N ASP A 269 -9.50 1.17 20.96
CA ASP A 269 -9.40 0.13 21.98
C ASP A 269 -8.05 -0.59 21.85
N LEU A 270 -7.36 -0.78 22.97
CA LEU A 270 -6.10 -1.51 23.06
C LEU A 270 -6.30 -2.96 23.53
N THR A 271 -7.52 -3.33 23.96
CA THR A 271 -7.86 -4.70 24.38
C THR A 271 -8.15 -5.61 23.20
N HIS A 272 -8.61 -5.03 22.07
CA HIS A 272 -8.81 -5.71 20.79
C HIS A 272 -7.87 -5.10 19.77
N MET A 273 -6.93 -5.90 19.30
CA MET A 273 -5.89 -5.45 18.40
C MET A 273 -5.75 -6.39 17.19
N GLN A 274 -5.01 -5.95 16.20
CA GLN A 274 -4.72 -6.73 15.01
C GLN A 274 -3.23 -6.72 14.71
N VAL A 275 -2.72 -7.81 14.14
CA VAL A 275 -1.41 -7.87 13.53
C VAL A 275 -1.59 -7.77 12.01
N LEU A 276 -0.92 -6.81 11.39
CA LEU A 276 -0.84 -6.71 9.94
C LEU A 276 0.43 -7.43 9.48
N GLY A 277 0.29 -8.67 9.02
CA GLY A 277 1.38 -9.51 8.53
C GLY A 277 1.53 -9.41 7.02
N GLY A 278 2.76 -9.26 6.54
CA GLY A 278 3.08 -9.34 5.11
C GLY A 278 3.44 -10.76 4.73
N ILE A 279 2.57 -11.46 4.01
CA ILE A 279 2.76 -12.83 3.55
C ILE A 279 3.13 -12.83 2.08
N ASP A 280 4.13 -13.61 1.71
CA ASP A 280 4.61 -13.70 0.33
C ASP A 280 3.56 -14.30 -0.61
N GLU A 281 3.55 -13.83 -1.87
CA GLU A 281 2.65 -14.35 -2.91
C GLU A 281 2.74 -15.87 -3.09
N ALA A 282 3.92 -16.44 -2.88
CA ALA A 282 4.13 -17.89 -2.99
C ALA A 282 3.36 -18.70 -1.93
N ASP A 283 3.11 -18.12 -0.77
CA ASP A 283 2.54 -18.78 0.40
C ASP A 283 1.09 -18.39 0.66
N VAL A 284 0.64 -17.23 0.14
CA VAL A 284 -0.73 -16.74 0.38
C VAL A 284 -1.82 -17.71 -0.11
N GLY A 285 -1.54 -18.48 -1.18
CA GLY A 285 -2.47 -19.46 -1.72
C GLY A 285 -2.74 -20.67 -0.80
N GLN A 286 -1.93 -20.85 0.25
CA GLN A 286 -2.06 -21.94 1.22
C GLN A 286 -2.82 -21.52 2.47
N ILE A 287 -3.09 -20.22 2.63
CA ILE A 287 -3.71 -19.61 3.81
C ILE A 287 -5.16 -19.26 3.49
N SER A 288 -6.05 -19.46 4.47
CA SER A 288 -7.46 -19.10 4.36
C SER A 288 -7.90 -18.30 5.59
N GLU A 289 -8.96 -17.51 5.40
CA GLU A 289 -9.60 -16.81 6.51
C GLU A 289 -10.14 -17.81 7.53
N GLY A 290 -10.04 -17.46 8.81
CA GLY A 290 -10.49 -18.29 9.92
C GLY A 290 -9.44 -19.25 10.48
N ILE A 291 -8.24 -19.36 9.89
CA ILE A 291 -7.14 -20.15 10.43
C ILE A 291 -6.55 -19.44 11.66
N ASP A 292 -6.20 -20.22 12.68
CA ASP A 292 -5.49 -19.73 13.84
C ASP A 292 -4.02 -19.48 13.49
N ALA A 293 -3.51 -18.31 13.87
CA ALA A 293 -2.13 -17.92 13.68
C ALA A 293 -1.47 -17.68 15.04
N ASN A 294 -0.26 -18.17 15.19
CA ASN A 294 0.57 -17.90 16.35
C ASN A 294 1.55 -16.77 16.02
N PHE A 295 1.79 -15.88 16.95
CA PHE A 295 2.82 -14.86 16.77
C PHE A 295 3.56 -14.58 18.06
N THR A 296 4.79 -14.15 17.91
CA THR A 296 5.63 -13.64 19.00
C THR A 296 6.01 -12.21 18.67
N VAL A 297 6.23 -11.39 19.68
CA VAL A 297 6.75 -10.03 19.51
C VAL A 297 8.15 -9.94 20.08
N ASP A 298 9.00 -9.11 19.48
CA ASP A 298 10.41 -8.98 19.89
C ASP A 298 10.56 -8.52 21.35
N ALA A 299 9.56 -7.80 21.87
CA ALA A 299 9.53 -7.39 23.27
C ALA A 299 9.28 -8.55 24.25
N PHE A 300 8.63 -9.64 23.80
CA PHE A 300 8.27 -10.81 24.61
C PHE A 300 8.54 -12.12 23.83
N PRO A 301 9.82 -12.48 23.59
CA PRO A 301 10.17 -13.61 22.72
C PRO A 301 9.75 -14.97 23.28
N ASN A 302 9.53 -15.08 24.59
CA ASN A 302 9.12 -16.32 25.27
C ASN A 302 7.59 -16.47 25.41
N LEU A 303 6.81 -15.47 24.98
CA LEU A 303 5.35 -15.51 25.02
C LEU A 303 4.81 -15.69 23.60
N VAL A 304 4.06 -16.76 23.39
CA VAL A 304 3.33 -16.99 22.15
C VAL A 304 1.93 -16.47 22.33
N PHE A 305 1.53 -15.58 21.44
CA PHE A 305 0.17 -15.08 21.35
C PHE A 305 -0.55 -15.78 20.22
N THR A 306 -1.84 -15.99 20.40
CA THR A 306 -2.70 -16.59 19.37
C THR A 306 -3.70 -15.59 18.86
N GLY A 307 -3.90 -15.57 17.57
CA GLY A 307 -4.90 -14.76 16.89
C GLY A 307 -5.56 -15.55 15.78
N LYS A 308 -6.57 -14.98 15.17
CA LYS A 308 -7.29 -15.57 14.06
C LYS A 308 -7.17 -14.70 12.83
N ILE A 309 -6.89 -15.30 11.68
CA ILE A 309 -6.89 -14.60 10.40
C ILE A 309 -8.32 -14.17 10.09
N SER A 310 -8.56 -12.86 10.12
CA SER A 310 -9.88 -12.27 9.83
C SER A 310 -10.04 -11.91 8.36
N GLN A 311 -8.97 -11.47 7.72
CA GLN A 311 -9.02 -11.02 6.32
C GLN A 311 -7.64 -11.09 5.67
N ILE A 312 -7.62 -11.43 4.38
CA ILE A 312 -6.47 -11.28 3.49
C ILE A 312 -6.77 -10.14 2.53
N ARG A 313 -5.98 -9.04 2.58
CA ARG A 313 -6.19 -7.87 1.71
C ARG A 313 -5.74 -8.18 0.29
N LEU A 314 -6.60 -7.90 -0.68
CA LEU A 314 -6.35 -8.17 -2.10
C LEU A 314 -5.33 -7.21 -2.74
N ASN A 315 -5.04 -6.09 -2.09
CA ASN A 315 -4.05 -5.12 -2.56
C ASN A 315 -2.65 -5.60 -2.18
N ALA A 316 -1.92 -6.13 -3.15
CA ALA A 316 -0.52 -6.53 -2.97
C ALA A 316 0.38 -5.30 -2.80
N GLN A 317 1.39 -5.44 -1.97
CA GLN A 317 2.46 -4.45 -1.80
C GLN A 317 3.78 -5.04 -2.31
N THR A 318 4.54 -4.25 -3.05
CA THR A 318 5.86 -4.68 -3.51
C THR A 318 6.92 -4.00 -2.65
N LEU A 319 7.58 -4.77 -1.80
CA LEU A 319 8.72 -4.34 -1.00
C LEU A 319 9.99 -5.02 -1.54
N GLN A 320 11.01 -4.24 -1.89
CA GLN A 320 12.30 -4.78 -2.35
C GLN A 320 12.17 -5.86 -3.45
N ASN A 321 11.25 -5.67 -4.40
CA ASN A 321 10.92 -6.61 -5.48
C ASN A 321 10.26 -7.94 -5.03
N VAL A 322 9.80 -8.03 -3.78
CA VAL A 322 8.98 -9.13 -3.29
C VAL A 322 7.53 -8.66 -3.19
N VAL A 323 6.64 -9.42 -3.79
CA VAL A 323 5.19 -9.16 -3.73
C VAL A 323 4.64 -9.81 -2.48
N THR A 324 4.05 -9.00 -1.59
CA THR A 324 3.46 -9.46 -0.34
C THR A 324 2.00 -9.05 -0.23
N TYR A 325 1.19 -9.89 0.39
CA TYR A 325 -0.22 -9.63 0.72
C TYR A 325 -0.37 -9.37 2.20
N THR A 326 -1.05 -8.27 2.54
CA THR A 326 -1.31 -7.93 3.95
C THR A 326 -2.42 -8.81 4.49
N THR A 327 -2.08 -9.64 5.48
CA THR A 327 -3.02 -10.48 6.22
C THR A 327 -3.30 -9.87 7.56
N VAL A 328 -4.58 -9.75 7.90
CA VAL A 328 -5.06 -9.20 9.16
C VAL A 328 -5.34 -10.35 10.12
N ILE A 329 -4.70 -10.33 11.29
CA ILE A 329 -4.84 -11.32 12.34
C ILE A 329 -5.38 -10.62 13.58
N ASP A 330 -6.63 -10.88 13.94
CA ASP A 330 -7.27 -10.29 15.09
C ASP A 330 -6.92 -11.09 16.36
N PHE A 331 -6.63 -10.38 17.43
CA PHE A 331 -6.29 -11.00 18.71
C PHE A 331 -6.76 -10.15 19.91
N SER A 332 -6.88 -10.79 21.07
CA SER A 332 -7.24 -10.16 22.32
C SER A 332 -6.01 -9.81 23.15
N ASN A 333 -5.96 -8.60 23.68
CA ASN A 333 -4.87 -8.04 24.50
C ASN A 333 -5.40 -7.49 25.85
N PRO A 334 -6.02 -8.34 26.71
CA PRO A 334 -6.70 -7.88 27.92
C PRO A 334 -5.78 -7.19 28.92
N ASP A 335 -4.51 -7.57 28.92
CA ASP A 335 -3.49 -7.01 29.81
C ASP A 335 -2.84 -5.72 29.27
N GLU A 336 -3.22 -5.26 28.08
CA GLU A 336 -2.62 -4.13 27.35
C GLU A 336 -1.07 -4.22 27.27
N LYS A 337 -0.51 -5.45 27.26
CA LYS A 337 0.95 -5.68 27.17
C LYS A 337 1.49 -5.38 25.78
N LEU A 338 0.71 -5.67 24.75
CA LEU A 338 1.08 -5.41 23.37
C LEU A 338 0.70 -3.97 23.01
N LEU A 339 1.67 -3.22 22.51
CA LEU A 339 1.50 -1.84 22.12
C LEU A 339 1.47 -1.68 20.59
N PRO A 340 0.70 -0.73 20.05
CA PRO A 340 0.74 -0.39 18.65
C PRO A 340 2.17 -0.05 18.18
N GLY A 341 2.58 -0.57 17.02
CA GLY A 341 3.91 -0.37 16.46
C GLY A 341 4.93 -1.47 16.81
N MET A 342 4.61 -2.43 17.67
CA MET A 342 5.48 -3.57 17.92
C MET A 342 5.60 -4.47 16.70
N THR A 343 6.81 -4.99 16.42
CA THR A 343 7.05 -5.99 15.38
C THR A 343 6.62 -7.36 15.89
N ALA A 344 5.88 -8.08 15.06
CA ALA A 344 5.43 -9.43 15.33
C ALA A 344 6.00 -10.41 14.31
N ASN A 345 6.50 -11.56 14.79
CA ASN A 345 6.90 -12.69 13.99
C ASN A 345 5.75 -13.70 14.00
N ILE A 346 5.14 -13.89 12.85
CA ILE A 346 3.90 -14.66 12.66
C ILE A 346 4.25 -16.04 12.13
N THR A 347 3.59 -17.06 12.67
CA THR A 347 3.67 -18.44 12.20
C THR A 347 2.23 -18.97 12.03
N VAL A 348 1.88 -19.28 10.80
CA VAL A 348 0.57 -19.82 10.44
C VAL A 348 0.71 -21.30 10.11
N PRO A 349 0.18 -22.22 10.93
CA PRO A 349 0.19 -23.64 10.62
C PRO A 349 -0.84 -23.91 9.51
N VAL A 350 -0.34 -24.32 8.33
CA VAL A 350 -1.19 -24.56 7.16
C VAL A 350 -1.60 -26.02 7.05
N SER A 351 -0.67 -26.93 7.31
CA SER A 351 -0.92 -28.37 7.21
C SER A 351 -0.13 -29.11 8.28
N LYS A 352 -0.79 -30.10 8.89
CA LYS A 352 -0.19 -30.97 9.90
C LYS A 352 -0.50 -32.41 9.58
N HIS A 353 0.55 -33.23 9.44
CA HIS A 353 0.43 -34.67 9.26
C HIS A 353 1.08 -35.38 10.44
N ASP A 354 0.25 -36.14 11.18
CA ASP A 354 0.71 -36.89 12.35
C ASP A 354 1.05 -38.32 11.96
N ASN A 355 2.04 -38.92 12.64
CA ASN A 355 2.46 -40.30 12.49
C ASN A 355 2.88 -40.71 11.06
N VAL A 356 3.48 -39.80 10.31
CA VAL A 356 4.02 -40.05 8.97
C VAL A 356 5.48 -40.48 9.03
N LEU A 357 5.97 -41.21 8.00
CA LEU A 357 7.40 -41.49 7.87
C LEU A 357 8.12 -40.23 7.45
N THR A 358 9.15 -39.89 8.19
CA THR A 358 9.95 -38.66 7.95
C THR A 358 11.40 -39.04 7.65
N VAL A 359 11.99 -38.27 6.70
CA VAL A 359 13.42 -38.35 6.39
C VAL A 359 14.03 -36.95 6.45
N PRO A 360 15.29 -36.82 6.90
CA PRO A 360 16.01 -35.55 6.82
C PRO A 360 16.11 -35.08 5.36
N ASN A 361 15.91 -33.77 5.11
CA ASN A 361 15.94 -33.19 3.76
C ASN A 361 17.28 -33.39 3.04
N ALA A 362 18.37 -33.63 3.77
CA ALA A 362 19.66 -33.99 3.22
C ALA A 362 19.61 -35.30 2.41
N ALA A 363 18.78 -36.29 2.83
CA ALA A 363 18.62 -37.54 2.11
C ALA A 363 17.96 -37.38 0.74
N LEU A 364 17.08 -36.40 0.58
CA LEU A 364 16.41 -36.10 -0.70
C LEU A 364 17.35 -35.41 -1.71
N ARG A 365 18.44 -34.80 -1.23
CA ARG A 365 19.40 -34.09 -2.06
C ARG A 365 20.65 -34.90 -2.36
N TYR A 366 20.89 -36.00 -1.64
CA TYR A 366 22.06 -36.82 -1.79
C TYR A 366 22.05 -37.55 -3.13
N LYS A 367 23.22 -37.57 -3.81
CA LYS A 367 23.51 -38.39 -5.00
C LYS A 367 24.81 -39.13 -4.74
N PRO A 368 24.83 -40.46 -4.78
CA PRO A 368 26.05 -41.22 -4.54
C PRO A 368 27.06 -40.98 -5.66
N ALA A 369 28.30 -40.67 -5.29
CA ALA A 369 29.43 -40.66 -6.21
C ALA A 369 30.03 -42.07 -6.27
N LEU A 370 29.67 -42.85 -7.29
CA LEU A 370 30.10 -44.22 -7.49
C LEU A 370 31.06 -44.32 -8.68
N ALA A 371 31.84 -45.41 -8.77
CA ALA A 371 32.68 -45.70 -9.93
C ALA A 371 31.79 -45.90 -11.19
N ALA A 372 32.29 -45.55 -12.39
CA ALA A 372 31.52 -45.50 -13.62
C ALA A 372 30.77 -46.81 -13.97
N ALA A 373 31.25 -47.98 -13.51
CA ALA A 373 30.59 -49.27 -13.68
C ALA A 373 29.36 -49.41 -12.77
N ASP A 374 29.50 -49.06 -11.50
CA ASP A 374 28.45 -49.14 -10.49
C ASP A 374 27.37 -48.08 -10.73
N GLN A 375 27.77 -46.91 -11.31
CA GLN A 375 26.85 -45.84 -11.70
C GLN A 375 25.85 -46.31 -12.76
N LYS A 376 26.33 -47.04 -13.80
CA LYS A 376 25.45 -47.57 -14.86
C LYS A 376 24.45 -48.59 -14.31
N GLU A 377 24.86 -49.47 -13.38
CA GLU A 377 23.96 -50.43 -12.74
C GLU A 377 22.91 -49.72 -11.88
N LEU A 378 23.34 -48.69 -11.17
CA LEU A 378 22.43 -47.86 -10.35
C LEU A 378 21.42 -47.12 -11.22
N ASP A 379 21.86 -46.48 -12.32
CA ASP A 379 21.00 -45.78 -13.26
C ASP A 379 19.98 -46.72 -13.96
N ALA A 380 20.37 -47.96 -14.24
CA ALA A 380 19.45 -48.98 -14.75
C ALA A 380 18.39 -49.37 -13.75
N LYS A 381 18.76 -49.54 -12.45
CA LYS A 381 17.82 -49.80 -11.36
C LYS A 381 16.88 -48.63 -11.14
N ILE A 382 17.38 -47.40 -11.17
CA ILE A 382 16.60 -46.16 -11.07
C ILE A 382 15.57 -46.07 -12.20
N ALA A 383 15.99 -46.37 -13.46
CA ALA A 383 15.10 -46.36 -14.62
C ALA A 383 13.97 -47.42 -14.49
N ALA A 384 14.30 -48.61 -13.97
CA ALA A 384 13.31 -49.67 -13.69
C ALA A 384 12.30 -49.23 -12.63
N LEU A 385 12.77 -48.73 -11.49
CA LEU A 385 11.92 -48.22 -10.40
C LEU A 385 11.02 -47.06 -10.85
N ARG A 386 11.53 -46.18 -11.70
CA ARG A 386 10.73 -45.07 -12.25
C ARG A 386 9.60 -45.59 -13.16
N LYS A 387 9.87 -46.61 -13.97
CA LYS A 387 8.83 -47.24 -14.80
C LYS A 387 7.77 -47.94 -13.96
N GLU A 388 8.19 -48.65 -12.95
CA GLU A 388 7.29 -49.38 -12.03
C GLU A 388 6.38 -48.40 -11.27
N PHE A 389 6.94 -47.30 -10.77
CA PHE A 389 6.17 -46.25 -10.10
C PHE A 389 5.18 -45.56 -11.06
N GLN A 390 5.57 -45.28 -12.31
CA GLN A 390 4.67 -44.70 -13.33
C GLN A 390 3.55 -45.65 -13.71
N ALA A 391 3.81 -46.97 -13.72
CA ALA A 391 2.79 -47.99 -14.00
C ALA A 391 1.75 -48.09 -12.88
N GLN A 392 2.15 -47.88 -11.63
CA GLN A 392 1.25 -47.91 -10.47
C GLN A 392 0.46 -46.61 -10.28
N HIS A 393 0.89 -45.49 -10.93
CA HIS A 393 0.28 -44.16 -10.79
C HIS A 393 0.12 -43.46 -12.17
N PRO A 394 -0.86 -43.84 -13.00
CA PRO A 394 -0.99 -43.35 -14.38
C PRO A 394 -1.47 -41.89 -14.53
N GLY A 395 -1.23 -41.01 -13.55
CA GLY A 395 -1.69 -39.61 -13.58
C GLY A 395 -0.62 -38.52 -13.41
N THR A 396 0.66 -38.87 -13.21
CA THR A 396 1.70 -37.89 -12.82
C THR A 396 2.86 -37.73 -13.83
N GLY A 397 2.64 -37.99 -15.11
CA GLY A 397 3.67 -37.95 -16.14
C GLY A 397 3.43 -36.90 -17.21
N GLY A 398 3.77 -35.64 -16.91
CA GLY A 398 3.72 -34.55 -17.89
C GLY A 398 4.89 -33.57 -17.72
N GLY A 399 6.14 -34.04 -17.92
CA GLY A 399 7.32 -33.21 -17.98
C GLY A 399 8.15 -33.58 -19.19
N ALA A 400 8.03 -32.83 -20.28
CA ALA A 400 8.77 -33.01 -21.52
C ALA A 400 10.29 -32.98 -21.29
N ALA A 401 10.98 -34.00 -21.82
CA ALA A 401 12.42 -34.05 -21.91
C ALA A 401 12.92 -32.95 -22.86
N PRO A 402 14.09 -32.34 -22.63
CA PRO A 402 14.71 -31.47 -23.59
C PRO A 402 15.36 -32.33 -24.69
N GLN A 403 14.83 -32.26 -25.90
CA GLN A 403 15.52 -32.73 -27.09
C GLN A 403 16.70 -31.80 -27.41
N SER A 404 17.86 -32.36 -27.36
CA SER A 404 19.07 -31.76 -27.95
C SER A 404 19.20 -32.19 -29.41
N GLY A 405 19.47 -31.24 -30.28
CA GLY A 405 20.07 -31.55 -31.57
C GLY A 405 19.46 -30.81 -32.73
N GLY A 406 20.27 -29.98 -33.39
CA GLY A 406 20.08 -29.68 -34.82
C GLY A 406 20.31 -28.24 -35.25
N THR A 407 21.53 -27.88 -35.47
CA THR A 407 22.20 -27.13 -36.58
C THR A 407 21.49 -25.94 -37.28
N PRO A 408 22.23 -24.88 -37.58
CA PRO A 408 21.72 -23.61 -38.10
C PRO A 408 21.59 -23.59 -39.63
N GLY A 409 20.57 -22.95 -40.13
CA GLY A 409 20.34 -22.68 -41.54
C GLY A 409 19.72 -21.31 -41.77
N GLN A 410 20.32 -20.60 -42.65
CA GLN A 410 20.34 -19.24 -43.16
C GLN A 410 19.00 -18.66 -43.68
N PRO A 411 18.94 -17.34 -43.97
CA PRO A 411 17.69 -16.58 -44.12
C PRO A 411 17.17 -16.50 -45.55
N GLY A 412 15.90 -16.42 -45.72
CA GLY A 412 15.22 -16.22 -47.00
C GLY A 412 14.03 -15.28 -46.88
N SER A 413 14.14 -14.26 -47.63
CA SER A 413 13.32 -13.10 -47.94
C SER A 413 11.90 -13.40 -48.45
N THR A 414 11.10 -12.31 -48.36
CA THR A 414 10.10 -11.79 -49.34
C THR A 414 8.61 -12.14 -49.13
N SER A 415 7.91 -11.02 -49.14
CA SER A 415 6.69 -10.60 -49.87
C SER A 415 5.34 -10.80 -49.15
N GLN A 416 4.77 -9.65 -48.83
CA GLN A 416 3.63 -8.95 -49.49
C GLN A 416 2.32 -9.73 -49.64
N GLN A 417 1.27 -9.19 -49.03
CA GLN A 417 0.03 -8.70 -49.68
C GLN A 417 -1.07 -8.54 -48.65
N ARG A 418 -1.55 -7.29 -48.34
CA ARG A 418 -2.63 -6.54 -48.99
C ARG A 418 -4.07 -7.08 -48.74
N GLY A 419 -4.91 -6.21 -48.21
CA GLY A 419 -6.37 -6.30 -48.25
C GLY A 419 -7.00 -5.55 -47.07
N THR A 420 -7.17 -4.28 -47.16
CA THR A 420 -8.32 -3.42 -47.48
C THR A 420 -9.64 -3.77 -46.82
N SER A 421 -10.14 -2.86 -45.99
CA SER A 421 -11.38 -2.10 -46.24
C SER A 421 -11.80 -1.24 -45.06
N GLN A 422 -11.87 0.04 -45.34
CA GLN A 422 -12.72 1.09 -44.73
C GLN A 422 -14.07 1.06 -45.49
N PRO A 423 -15.19 1.75 -45.14
CA PRO A 423 -15.29 3.17 -44.88
C PRO A 423 -16.37 3.66 -43.85
N ALA A 424 -16.19 4.86 -43.40
CA ALA A 424 -16.95 6.13 -43.59
C ALA A 424 -18.18 6.31 -42.69
N ALA A 425 -18.53 7.43 -42.12
CA ALA A 425 -18.63 8.85 -42.30
C ALA A 425 -19.43 9.39 -41.10
N ALA A 426 -19.45 10.57 -40.62
CA ALA A 426 -19.49 11.92 -41.12
C ALA A 426 -19.34 12.93 -39.95
N ALA A 427 -18.71 14.05 -40.24
CA ALA A 427 -18.85 15.34 -39.54
C ALA A 427 -20.10 16.08 -40.04
N PRO A 428 -20.51 17.35 -39.68
CA PRO A 428 -19.69 18.51 -39.40
C PRO A 428 -20.30 19.57 -38.41
N GLY A 429 -19.58 20.70 -38.23
CA GLY A 429 -20.12 22.05 -37.92
C GLY A 429 -19.39 22.72 -36.77
N GLN A 430 -18.39 23.59 -37.02
CA GLN A 430 -18.40 25.06 -37.15
C GLN A 430 -18.94 25.78 -35.89
N ASP A 431 -18.31 26.75 -35.26
CA ASP A 431 -17.74 27.97 -35.81
C ASP A 431 -16.93 28.79 -34.77
N SER A 432 -15.90 29.51 -35.26
CA SER A 432 -15.40 30.83 -34.91
C SER A 432 -14.74 31.11 -33.55
N GLY A 433 -13.45 31.49 -33.69
CA GLY A 433 -12.61 32.26 -32.76
C GLY A 433 -12.98 33.74 -32.72
N PRO A 434 -12.09 34.71 -32.40
CA PRO A 434 -10.61 34.72 -32.37
C PRO A 434 -9.99 35.52 -31.19
N GLY A 435 -8.67 35.49 -31.07
CA GLY A 435 -7.95 36.72 -30.71
C GLY A 435 -6.83 36.65 -29.66
N ALA A 436 -5.61 36.82 -30.14
CA ALA A 436 -4.45 37.56 -29.57
C ALA A 436 -3.84 37.00 -28.25
N GLY A 437 -2.60 36.59 -28.15
CA GLY A 437 -1.38 37.10 -28.71
C GLY A 437 -0.49 37.65 -27.60
N HIS A 438 0.68 37.03 -27.37
CA HIS A 438 2.00 37.61 -27.05
C HIS A 438 2.90 36.52 -26.44
N GLN A 439 3.86 35.98 -27.16
CA GLN A 439 5.30 36.30 -27.28
C GLN A 439 6.02 36.60 -25.95
N ARG A 440 6.96 35.79 -25.54
CA ARG A 440 8.43 35.81 -25.70
C ARG A 440 9.09 34.93 -24.66
N SER A 441 9.93 34.08 -25.14
CA SER A 441 11.42 34.04 -25.10
C SER A 441 11.97 33.71 -23.72
N GLY A 442 12.88 32.82 -23.54
CA GLY A 442 13.91 32.26 -24.36
C GLY A 442 14.90 31.52 -23.47
N SER A 443 15.74 30.76 -24.12
CA SER A 443 17.08 30.29 -23.72
C SER A 443 17.19 29.45 -22.46
N GLY A 444 17.79 28.27 -22.41
CA GLY A 444 18.85 27.74 -23.23
C GLY A 444 19.75 26.97 -22.29
N SER A 445 20.32 25.87 -22.82
CA SER A 445 21.52 25.21 -22.31
C SER A 445 21.33 23.88 -21.57
N ALA A 446 21.40 22.80 -22.34
CA ALA A 446 22.20 21.64 -21.96
C ALA A 446 23.69 22.01 -22.20
N PRO A 447 24.67 21.33 -21.59
CA PRO A 447 25.03 19.95 -21.92
C PRO A 447 25.67 19.19 -20.76
N GLY A 448 25.80 17.89 -20.95
CA GLY A 448 27.03 17.27 -20.50
C GLY A 448 26.93 15.93 -19.81
N SER A 449 27.24 14.92 -20.58
CA SER A 449 28.19 13.83 -20.27
C SER A 449 27.82 12.82 -19.16
N ALA A 450 27.46 11.65 -19.60
CA ALA A 450 27.70 10.38 -18.89
C ALA A 450 29.21 10.09 -18.78
N PRO A 451 29.63 9.30 -17.80
CA PRO A 451 30.39 8.12 -18.14
C PRO A 451 29.78 6.85 -17.56
N GLY A 452 29.75 5.85 -18.40
CA GLY A 452 29.41 4.47 -18.03
C GLY A 452 30.42 3.90 -17.07
N SER A 453 29.92 3.09 -16.12
CA SER A 453 30.73 2.11 -15.41
C SER A 453 29.95 0.81 -15.37
N GLY A 454 30.62 -0.26 -15.83
CA GLY A 454 30.14 -1.59 -16.03
C GLY A 454 29.54 -2.21 -14.76
N ALA A 455 28.36 -2.69 -14.91
CA ALA A 455 27.75 -3.60 -13.97
C ALA A 455 28.23 -5.02 -14.28
N HIS A 456 29.02 -5.57 -13.38
CA HIS A 456 29.21 -7.02 -13.32
C HIS A 456 27.88 -7.64 -12.90
N GLY A 457 27.25 -8.36 -13.83
CA GLY A 457 26.10 -9.17 -13.60
C GLY A 457 26.40 -10.28 -12.59
N ALA A 458 25.93 -10.11 -11.39
CA ALA A 458 25.69 -11.22 -10.49
C ALA A 458 24.44 -11.93 -11.00
N ALA A 459 24.60 -13.17 -11.45
CA ALA A 459 23.49 -14.03 -11.83
C ALA A 459 22.51 -14.14 -10.65
N PRO A 460 21.21 -14.00 -10.88
CA PRO A 460 20.23 -14.21 -9.82
C PRO A 460 20.30 -15.68 -9.41
N VAL A 461 20.54 -15.90 -8.12
CA VAL A 461 20.30 -17.20 -7.48
C VAL A 461 18.80 -17.44 -7.60
N SER A 462 18.42 -18.25 -8.55
CA SER A 462 17.06 -18.73 -8.72
C SER A 462 16.71 -19.63 -7.55
N THR A 463 16.17 -19.07 -6.49
CA THR A 463 15.41 -19.82 -5.49
C THR A 463 14.07 -20.16 -6.12
N ARG A 464 14.03 -21.27 -6.89
CA ARG A 464 12.77 -21.88 -7.29
C ARG A 464 12.02 -22.26 -6.01
N PRO A 465 10.77 -21.81 -5.84
CA PRO A 465 9.93 -22.35 -4.78
C PRO A 465 9.82 -23.85 -4.99
N VAL A 466 10.04 -24.59 -3.92
CA VAL A 466 9.80 -26.05 -3.92
C VAL A 466 8.29 -26.22 -3.98
N ASN A 467 7.81 -26.33 -5.21
CA ASN A 467 6.42 -26.67 -5.47
C ASN A 467 6.22 -28.11 -4.97
N THR A 468 5.48 -28.30 -3.90
CA THR A 468 5.11 -29.60 -3.29
C THR A 468 4.07 -30.36 -4.11
N SER A 469 4.18 -30.31 -5.44
CA SER A 469 3.46 -31.22 -6.30
C SER A 469 4.13 -32.59 -6.19
N HIS A 470 3.47 -33.55 -5.62
CA HIS A 470 3.62 -35.00 -5.55
C HIS A 470 4.67 -35.61 -6.52
N GLN A 471 5.89 -35.07 -6.54
CA GLN A 471 6.96 -35.58 -7.39
C GLN A 471 7.63 -36.75 -6.66
N GLY A 472 7.59 -37.91 -7.30
CA GLY A 472 8.39 -39.03 -6.84
C GLY A 472 9.86 -38.68 -6.88
N GLN A 473 10.57 -38.87 -5.79
CA GLN A 473 11.98 -38.59 -5.63
C GLN A 473 12.71 -39.87 -5.20
N ILE A 474 14.01 -39.94 -5.48
CA ILE A 474 14.83 -41.11 -5.12
C ILE A 474 15.60 -40.76 -3.86
N ILE A 475 15.49 -41.63 -2.87
CA ILE A 475 16.35 -41.63 -1.69
C ILE A 475 17.21 -42.90 -1.71
N TYR A 476 18.31 -42.87 -1.02
CA TYR A 476 19.25 -43.96 -0.93
C TYR A 476 19.27 -44.50 0.48
N ILE A 477 18.92 -45.81 0.63
CA ILE A 477 19.02 -46.52 1.91
C ILE A 477 20.26 -47.38 1.95
N LEU A 478 20.76 -47.63 3.15
CA LEU A 478 21.84 -48.56 3.42
C LEU A 478 21.25 -49.93 3.69
N GLY A 479 21.40 -50.88 2.75
CA GLY A 479 20.95 -52.25 2.93
C GLY A 479 21.77 -53.00 3.99
N ALA A 480 21.28 -54.19 4.41
CA ALA A 480 21.98 -55.04 5.36
C ALA A 480 23.41 -55.41 4.91
N ASP A 481 23.65 -55.44 3.61
CA ASP A 481 24.95 -55.69 2.97
C ASP A 481 25.88 -54.49 2.91
N LYS A 482 25.54 -53.39 3.60
CA LYS A 482 26.23 -52.06 3.52
C LYS A 482 26.31 -51.52 2.10
N LYS A 483 25.45 -51.95 1.20
CA LYS A 483 25.31 -51.42 -0.15
C LYS A 483 24.20 -50.36 -0.20
N VAL A 484 24.47 -49.29 -0.95
CA VAL A 484 23.50 -48.21 -1.18
C VAL A 484 22.44 -48.71 -2.16
N GLN A 485 21.16 -48.70 -1.76
CA GLN A 485 20.03 -49.11 -2.60
C GLN A 485 19.12 -47.89 -2.86
N PRO A 486 18.76 -47.64 -4.11
CA PRO A 486 17.84 -46.58 -4.44
C PRO A 486 16.40 -47.00 -4.13
N ILE A 487 15.63 -46.16 -3.47
CA ILE A 487 14.18 -46.32 -3.29
C ILE A 487 13.47 -45.10 -3.86
N TYR A 488 12.42 -45.35 -4.60
CA TYR A 488 11.55 -44.30 -5.10
C TYR A 488 10.49 -43.97 -4.04
N VAL A 489 10.45 -42.72 -3.60
CA VAL A 489 9.54 -42.24 -2.58
C VAL A 489 8.67 -41.10 -3.10
N ARG A 490 7.44 -41.04 -2.63
CA ARG A 490 6.58 -39.89 -2.79
C ARG A 490 6.89 -38.92 -1.65
N VAL A 491 7.26 -37.71 -1.96
CA VAL A 491 7.51 -36.66 -0.97
C VAL A 491 6.19 -35.91 -0.70
N GLY A 492 5.80 -35.80 0.57
CA GLY A 492 4.67 -35.02 1.06
C GLY A 492 5.10 -33.64 1.53
N ILE A 493 4.56 -33.20 2.67
CA ILE A 493 4.88 -31.90 3.26
C ILE A 493 6.27 -31.90 3.89
N THR A 494 6.86 -30.72 3.97
CA THR A 494 8.19 -30.51 4.56
C THR A 494 8.19 -29.31 5.49
N ASN A 495 8.90 -29.41 6.61
CA ASN A 495 9.13 -28.28 7.52
C ASN A 495 10.53 -27.64 7.34
N GLY A 496 11.20 -27.89 6.21
CA GLY A 496 12.56 -27.37 5.95
C GLY A 496 13.67 -28.23 6.55
N ARG A 497 13.43 -29.02 7.62
CA ARG A 497 14.40 -29.92 8.26
C ARG A 497 14.17 -31.38 7.88
N VAL A 498 12.93 -31.83 7.97
CA VAL A 498 12.48 -33.18 7.60
C VAL A 498 11.33 -33.08 6.61
N SER A 499 11.22 -34.08 5.75
CA SER A 499 10.12 -34.23 4.80
C SER A 499 9.36 -35.51 5.05
N GLU A 500 8.05 -35.45 4.90
CA GLU A 500 7.20 -36.61 4.83
C GLU A 500 7.53 -37.42 3.59
N VAL A 501 7.68 -38.73 3.74
CA VAL A 501 7.89 -39.66 2.63
C VAL A 501 6.97 -40.85 2.73
N SER A 502 6.51 -41.32 1.57
CA SER A 502 5.70 -42.53 1.48
C SER A 502 6.26 -43.43 0.38
N ALA A 503 6.57 -44.68 0.76
CA ALA A 503 6.98 -45.74 -0.18
C ALA A 503 6.60 -47.10 0.36
N PRO A 504 6.21 -48.08 -0.51
CA PRO A 504 5.82 -49.43 -0.09
C PRO A 504 6.93 -50.18 0.63
N ASN A 505 8.20 -49.89 0.29
CA ASN A 505 9.37 -50.62 0.75
C ASN A 505 10.20 -49.87 1.80
N LEU A 506 9.66 -48.75 2.36
CA LEU A 506 10.33 -47.97 3.40
C LEU A 506 9.71 -48.22 4.76
N LYS A 507 10.51 -48.55 5.76
CA LYS A 507 10.07 -48.85 7.12
C LYS A 507 10.73 -47.90 8.12
N GLN A 508 10.06 -47.73 9.25
CA GLN A 508 10.66 -47.04 10.39
C GLN A 508 11.92 -47.80 10.83
N GLY A 509 13.02 -47.07 11.07
CA GLY A 509 14.32 -47.64 11.45
C GLY A 509 15.27 -47.85 10.28
N ASP A 510 14.83 -47.72 9.02
CA ASP A 510 15.70 -47.83 7.86
C ASP A 510 16.75 -46.70 7.89
N LEU A 511 17.99 -47.02 7.47
CA LEU A 511 19.07 -46.05 7.42
C LEU A 511 19.12 -45.38 6.04
N VAL A 512 18.82 -44.08 5.97
CA VAL A 512 18.96 -43.30 4.75
C VAL A 512 20.32 -42.61 4.70
N VAL A 513 20.90 -42.51 3.50
CA VAL A 513 22.20 -41.88 3.30
C VAL A 513 21.99 -40.38 3.14
N LEU A 514 22.66 -39.61 3.97
CA LEU A 514 22.61 -38.13 3.99
C LEU A 514 23.78 -37.49 3.23
N GLY A 515 24.90 -38.20 3.17
CA GLY A 515 26.13 -37.69 2.56
C GLY A 515 27.26 -38.73 2.57
N GLN A 516 28.34 -38.43 1.87
CA GLN A 516 29.52 -39.25 1.78
C GLN A 516 30.74 -38.38 2.15
N ASN A 517 31.66 -38.94 2.93
CA ASN A 517 32.91 -38.26 3.22
C ASN A 517 33.90 -38.53 2.07
N ASP A 518 34.09 -37.55 1.19
CA ASP A 518 35.11 -37.58 0.15
C ASP A 518 36.48 -37.24 0.77
N ALA A 519 37.09 -38.22 1.42
CA ALA A 519 38.46 -38.10 1.97
C ALA A 519 39.57 -38.00 0.89
N GLY A 520 39.25 -37.47 -0.30
CA GLY A 520 40.18 -37.45 -1.44
C GLY A 520 40.26 -36.18 -2.26
N GLN A 521 39.42 -35.19 -2.04
CA GLN A 521 39.55 -33.90 -2.73
C GLN A 521 40.16 -32.83 -1.85
N THR A 522 41.50 -32.77 -1.82
CA THR A 522 42.23 -31.55 -1.45
C THR A 522 41.77 -30.42 -2.35
N GLN A 523 40.92 -29.57 -1.85
CA GLN A 523 40.64 -28.28 -2.48
C GLN A 523 41.96 -27.48 -2.49
N THR A 524 42.61 -27.43 -3.64
CA THR A 524 43.62 -26.43 -3.93
C THR A 524 42.89 -25.07 -3.97
N SER A 525 42.87 -24.43 -2.82
CA SER A 525 42.50 -23.02 -2.73
C SER A 525 43.63 -22.21 -3.38
N THR A 526 43.48 -21.91 -4.66
CA THR A 526 44.26 -20.86 -5.32
C THR A 526 43.76 -19.52 -4.79
N SER A 527 44.41 -19.03 -3.74
CA SER A 527 44.31 -17.64 -3.35
C SER A 527 45.05 -16.77 -4.37
N PRO A 528 44.38 -15.81 -5.01
CA PRO A 528 45.06 -14.80 -5.82
C PRO A 528 45.46 -13.63 -4.90
N LEU A 529 46.54 -13.82 -4.11
CA LEU A 529 47.23 -12.71 -3.48
C LEU A 529 48.55 -12.47 -4.20
N GLY A 530 48.47 -11.77 -5.32
CA GLY A 530 49.56 -11.12 -5.99
C GLY A 530 49.65 -9.67 -5.54
N GLY A 531 50.57 -9.42 -4.61
CA GLY A 531 50.88 -8.08 -4.14
C GLY A 531 51.42 -7.17 -5.25
N ARG A 532 50.93 -5.95 -5.28
CA ARG A 532 51.61 -4.83 -5.95
C ARG A 532 51.85 -3.72 -4.91
N ARG A 533 53.12 -3.50 -4.59
CA ARG A 533 53.61 -2.36 -3.81
C ARG A 533 53.45 -1.05 -4.60
N PRO A 534 53.17 0.07 -3.97
CA PRO A 534 53.20 1.36 -4.59
C PRO A 534 54.64 1.92 -4.60
N GLY A 535 55.09 2.41 -5.74
CA GLY A 535 56.22 3.28 -5.88
C GLY A 535 55.72 4.71 -6.12
N ARG A 536 56.21 5.60 -5.24
CA ARG A 536 56.28 7.06 -5.27
C ARG A 536 54.97 7.85 -5.30
#